data_96cb8d1303d14a0beeaf670b4f131fdc
#
_entry.id   96cb8d1303d14a0beeaf670b4f131fdc
#
_cell.length_a   1.000
_cell.length_b   1.000
_cell.length_c   1.000
_cell.angle_alpha   90.00
_cell.angle_beta   90.00
_cell.angle_gamma   90.00
#
_symmetry.space_group_name_H-M   'P 1'
#
loop_
_entity.id
_entity.type
_entity.pdbx_description
1 polymer ?
#
loop_
_entity_poly.entity_id
_entity_poly.type
_entity_poly.pdbx_seq_one_letter_code
_entity_poly.pdbx_strand_id
1 'polypeptide(L)'
;SFEIGATAIFKGAKHPNAAKLWVEYALSPECVELAAKNGSYQFLVIDNAQQPEQAAEFGLDPENVMDYDFEDAKNNIKTYVEEVMNALGGGDDRFKTE
;
A
#
# COMPACT_ATOMS: atom_id res chain seq x y z
N SER A 1 7.37 -9.70 -1.69
CA SER A 1 7.05 -8.68 -0.66
C SER A 1 5.61 -8.24 -0.79
N PHE A 2 5.07 -7.67 0.25
CA PHE A 2 3.73 -7.09 0.27
C PHE A 2 3.76 -5.72 0.95
N GLU A 3 2.77 -4.90 0.62
CA GLU A 3 2.56 -3.60 1.21
C GLU A 3 1.09 -3.46 1.59
N ILE A 4 0.80 -2.87 2.73
CA ILE A 4 -0.56 -2.59 3.19
C ILE A 4 -0.75 -1.08 3.18
N GLY A 5 -1.63 -0.60 2.30
CA GLY A 5 -2.04 0.79 2.27
C GLY A 5 -2.84 1.15 3.52
N ALA A 6 -2.71 2.37 3.99
CA ALA A 6 -3.43 2.87 5.15
C ALA A 6 -3.97 4.28 4.94
N THR A 7 -5.04 4.59 5.64
CA THR A 7 -5.61 5.94 5.71
C THR A 7 -5.76 6.38 7.15
N ALA A 8 -5.62 7.67 7.42
CA ALA A 8 -5.73 8.20 8.76
C ALA A 8 -6.32 9.62 8.76
N ILE A 9 -6.86 10.03 9.89
CA ILE A 9 -7.36 11.38 10.11
C ILE A 9 -6.34 12.13 10.96
N PHE A 10 -5.89 13.30 10.49
CA PHE A 10 -4.98 14.14 11.25
C PHE A 10 -5.58 14.60 12.58
N LYS A 11 -4.77 14.57 13.63
CA LYS A 11 -5.14 15.20 14.91
C LYS A 11 -5.33 16.71 14.68
N GLY A 12 -6.49 17.24 15.06
CA GLY A 12 -6.82 18.65 14.84
C GLY A 12 -7.31 18.96 13.42
N ALA A 13 -7.78 17.98 12.68
CA ALA A 13 -8.44 18.20 11.38
C ALA A 13 -9.54 19.26 11.50
N LYS A 14 -9.61 20.21 10.55
CA LYS A 14 -10.58 21.31 10.58
C LYS A 14 -12.03 20.83 10.45
N HIS A 15 -12.25 19.72 9.80
CA HIS A 15 -13.57 19.12 9.56
C HIS A 15 -13.56 17.62 9.94
N PRO A 16 -13.47 17.28 11.22
CA PRO A 16 -13.26 15.89 11.65
C PRO A 16 -14.42 14.97 11.30
N ASN A 17 -15.66 15.46 11.31
CA ASN A 17 -16.82 14.65 10.95
C ASN A 17 -16.87 14.34 9.44
N ALA A 18 -16.52 15.30 8.60
CA ALA A 18 -16.39 15.07 7.16
C ALA A 18 -15.24 14.10 6.85
N ALA A 19 -14.12 14.23 7.56
CA ALA A 19 -13.00 13.29 7.42
C ALA A 19 -13.37 11.86 7.82
N LYS A 20 -14.14 11.69 8.92
CA LYS A 20 -14.66 10.38 9.32
C LYS A 20 -15.58 9.78 8.27
N LEU A 21 -16.50 10.57 7.72
CA LEU A 21 -17.41 10.13 6.67
C LEU A 21 -16.65 9.69 5.41
N TRP A 22 -15.61 10.45 5.05
CA TRP A 22 -14.73 10.07 3.94
C TRP A 22 -14.00 8.75 4.18
N VAL A 23 -13.41 8.55 5.35
CA VAL A 23 -12.72 7.30 5.71
C VAL A 23 -13.69 6.12 5.72
N GLU A 24 -14.89 6.31 6.26
CA GLU A 24 -15.94 5.28 6.25
C GLU A 24 -16.32 4.87 4.83
N TYR A 25 -16.50 5.81 3.94
CA TYR A 25 -16.75 5.53 2.52
C TYR A 25 -15.53 4.86 1.85
N ALA A 26 -14.31 5.39 2.08
CA ALA A 26 -13.09 4.87 1.48
C ALA A 26 -12.80 3.41 1.85
N LEU A 27 -13.25 2.97 3.03
CA LEU A 27 -13.15 1.60 3.52
C LEU A 27 -14.40 0.75 3.25
N SER A 28 -15.38 1.28 2.54
CA SER A 28 -16.57 0.50 2.17
C SER A 28 -16.26 -0.46 1.02
N PRO A 29 -16.97 -1.61 0.92
CA PRO A 29 -16.86 -2.51 -0.22
C PRO A 29 -17.09 -1.81 -1.55
N GLU A 30 -18.06 -0.91 -1.61
CA GLU A 30 -18.38 -0.11 -2.79
C GLU A 30 -17.15 0.65 -3.31
N CYS A 31 -16.41 1.32 -2.42
CA CYS A 31 -15.25 2.12 -2.80
C CYS A 31 -14.03 1.26 -3.14
N VAL A 32 -13.68 0.28 -2.31
CA VAL A 32 -12.45 -0.51 -2.52
C VAL A 32 -12.54 -1.40 -3.76
N GLU A 33 -13.72 -1.89 -4.12
CA GLU A 33 -13.94 -2.69 -5.32
C GLU A 33 -13.85 -1.88 -6.62
N LEU A 34 -13.95 -0.55 -6.56
CA LEU A 34 -13.75 0.33 -7.71
C LEU A 34 -12.33 0.23 -8.27
N ALA A 35 -11.35 -0.07 -7.46
CA ALA A 35 -9.96 -0.20 -7.88
C ALA A 35 -9.80 -1.27 -8.96
N ALA A 36 -10.36 -2.46 -8.74
CA ALA A 36 -10.32 -3.55 -9.72
C ALA A 36 -11.06 -3.22 -11.02
N LYS A 37 -12.21 -2.54 -10.92
CA LYS A 37 -12.98 -2.07 -12.09
C LYS A 37 -12.22 -1.06 -12.95
N ASN A 38 -11.23 -0.40 -12.37
CA ASN A 38 -10.37 0.59 -13.03
C ASN A 38 -8.93 0.08 -13.28
N GLY A 39 -8.71 -1.22 -13.23
CA GLY A 39 -7.44 -1.83 -13.61
C GLY A 39 -6.38 -1.94 -12.52
N SER A 40 -6.74 -1.71 -11.26
CA SER A 40 -5.85 -1.90 -10.10
C SER A 40 -6.24 -3.18 -9.34
N TYR A 41 -5.43 -4.23 -9.45
CA TYR A 41 -5.75 -5.57 -8.96
C TYR A 41 -5.05 -5.92 -7.64
N GLN A 42 -5.13 -5.02 -6.67
CA GLN A 42 -4.61 -5.25 -5.34
C GLN A 42 -5.60 -6.05 -4.49
N PHE A 43 -5.10 -6.89 -3.61
CA PHE A 43 -5.94 -7.56 -2.61
C PHE A 43 -6.57 -6.54 -1.67
N LEU A 44 -7.83 -6.78 -1.34
CA LEU A 44 -8.61 -5.96 -0.42
C LEU A 44 -8.49 -6.52 0.99
N VAL A 45 -8.27 -5.66 1.97
CA VAL A 45 -8.04 -6.04 3.38
C VAL A 45 -9.30 -5.94 4.26
N ILE A 46 -10.46 -5.65 3.67
CA ILE A 46 -11.74 -5.65 4.38
C ILE A 46 -12.50 -6.95 4.12
N ASP A 47 -13.10 -7.54 5.14
CA ASP A 47 -13.65 -8.89 5.10
C ASP A 47 -14.85 -9.07 4.17
N ASN A 48 -15.62 -8.00 3.94
CA ASN A 48 -16.88 -8.03 3.21
C ASN A 48 -16.78 -7.49 1.77
N ALA A 49 -15.57 -7.28 1.26
CA ALA A 49 -15.33 -6.89 -0.13
C ALA A 49 -15.02 -8.11 -1.01
N GLN A 50 -15.43 -8.03 -2.27
CA GLN A 50 -15.11 -9.04 -3.27
C GLN A 50 -13.70 -8.82 -3.80
N GLN A 51 -12.85 -9.83 -3.65
CA GLN A 51 -11.50 -9.81 -4.19
C GLN A 51 -11.49 -9.73 -5.72
N PRO A 52 -10.48 -9.08 -6.35
CA PRO A 52 -10.34 -9.06 -7.79
C PRO A 52 -10.22 -10.47 -8.37
N GLU A 53 -11.03 -10.82 -9.36
CA GLU A 53 -10.97 -12.12 -10.04
C GLU A 53 -9.57 -12.37 -10.67
N GLN A 54 -8.95 -11.31 -11.15
CA GLN A 54 -7.60 -11.35 -11.74
C GLN A 54 -6.52 -11.81 -10.76
N ALA A 55 -6.68 -11.55 -9.47
CA ALA A 55 -5.74 -12.01 -8.45
C ALA A 55 -5.69 -13.55 -8.38
N ALA A 56 -6.86 -14.20 -8.49
CA ALA A 56 -6.95 -15.66 -8.55
C ALA A 56 -6.38 -16.21 -9.88
N GLU A 57 -6.60 -15.53 -10.98
CA GLU A 57 -6.07 -15.90 -12.29
C GLU A 57 -4.54 -15.92 -12.31
N PHE A 58 -3.89 -14.99 -11.62
CA PHE A 58 -2.43 -14.95 -11.49
C PHE A 58 -1.89 -15.89 -10.39
N GLY A 59 -2.75 -16.65 -9.73
CA GLY A 59 -2.33 -17.60 -8.67
C GLY A 59 -1.77 -16.90 -7.43
N LEU A 60 -2.15 -15.65 -7.20
CA LEU A 60 -1.72 -14.90 -6.02
C LEU A 60 -2.54 -15.34 -4.80
N ASP A 61 -1.86 -15.52 -3.68
CA ASP A 61 -2.46 -15.90 -2.40
C ASP A 61 -2.04 -14.89 -1.33
N PRO A 62 -2.97 -14.12 -0.75
CA PRO A 62 -2.65 -13.13 0.28
C PRO A 62 -2.18 -13.77 1.59
N GLU A 63 -2.44 -15.06 1.82
CA GLU A 63 -1.96 -15.77 2.99
C GLU A 63 -0.56 -16.36 2.80
N ASN A 64 -0.11 -16.49 1.56
CA ASN A 64 1.21 -16.99 1.20
C ASN A 64 2.17 -15.87 0.83
N VAL A 65 2.42 -14.97 1.76
CA VAL A 65 3.36 -13.86 1.60
C VAL A 65 4.65 -14.15 2.36
N MET A 66 5.75 -13.55 1.89
CA MET A 66 7.03 -13.68 2.58
C MET A 66 6.96 -13.05 3.98
N ASP A 67 7.69 -13.62 4.91
CA ASP A 67 7.94 -12.98 6.19
C ASP A 67 8.78 -11.72 5.96
N TYR A 68 8.23 -10.57 6.34
CA TYR A 68 8.84 -9.27 6.07
C TYR A 68 9.04 -8.51 7.38
N ASP A 69 10.31 -8.23 7.69
CA ASP A 69 10.69 -7.46 8.87
C ASP A 69 10.51 -5.95 8.61
N PHE A 70 9.35 -5.44 9.00
CA PHE A 70 9.03 -4.02 8.88
C PHE A 70 9.91 -3.11 9.73
N GLU A 71 10.39 -3.61 10.87
CA GLU A 71 11.26 -2.83 11.76
C GLU A 71 12.66 -2.70 11.19
N ASP A 72 13.21 -3.78 10.67
CA ASP A 72 14.47 -3.77 9.94
C ASP A 72 14.40 -2.83 8.73
N ALA A 73 13.36 -2.98 7.90
CA ALA A 73 13.14 -2.12 6.74
C ALA A 73 13.08 -0.64 7.12
N LYS A 74 12.35 -0.28 8.16
CA LYS A 74 12.25 1.09 8.67
C LYS A 74 13.60 1.64 9.11
N ASN A 75 14.39 0.84 9.82
CA ASN A 75 15.66 1.26 10.39
C ASN A 75 16.77 1.37 9.34
N ASN A 76 16.71 0.56 8.29
CA ASN A 76 17.77 0.41 7.29
C ASN A 76 17.40 0.90 5.89
N ILE A 77 16.22 1.50 5.68
CA ILE A 77 15.73 1.89 4.35
C ILE A 77 16.73 2.76 3.56
N LYS A 78 17.44 3.68 4.23
CA LYS A 78 18.43 4.53 3.55
C LYS A 78 19.59 3.70 3.01
N THR A 79 20.13 2.80 3.83
CA THR A 79 21.22 1.90 3.45
C THR A 79 20.80 1.01 2.27
N TYR A 80 19.62 0.42 2.33
CA TYR A 80 19.12 -0.44 1.26
C TYR A 80 18.92 0.32 -0.04
N VAL A 81 18.37 1.54 0.02
CA VAL A 81 18.24 2.41 -1.15
C VAL A 81 19.62 2.74 -1.74
N GLU A 82 20.59 3.13 -0.93
CA GLU A 82 21.96 3.44 -1.38
C GLU A 82 22.63 2.22 -2.03
N GLU A 83 22.50 1.03 -1.44
CA GLU A 83 23.06 -0.21 -1.99
C GLU A 83 22.44 -0.55 -3.35
N VAL A 84 21.10 -0.47 -3.47
CA VAL A 84 20.42 -0.72 -4.74
C VAL A 84 20.84 0.30 -5.79
N MET A 85 20.92 1.59 -5.44
CA MET A 85 21.30 2.64 -6.36
C MET A 85 22.74 2.47 -6.82
N ASN A 86 23.66 2.09 -5.94
CA ASN A 86 25.05 1.78 -6.29
C ASN A 86 25.14 0.56 -7.22
N ALA A 87 24.37 -0.48 -6.96
CA ALA A 87 24.31 -1.68 -7.80
C ALA A 87 23.77 -1.38 -9.22
N LEU A 88 22.87 -0.40 -9.34
CA LEU A 88 22.31 0.06 -10.62
C LEU A 88 23.21 1.09 -11.35
N GLY A 89 24.43 1.35 -10.86
CA GLY A 89 25.39 2.22 -11.55
C GLY A 89 25.26 3.70 -11.24
N GLY A 90 24.80 4.06 -10.05
CA GLY A 90 24.82 5.44 -9.59
C GLY A 90 23.59 6.26 -9.90
N GLY A 91 22.48 5.69 -9.73
CA GLY A 91 21.17 6.27 -9.45
C GLY A 91 20.69 7.53 -10.16
N ASP A 92 19.45 7.52 -10.40
CA ASP A 92 18.65 8.66 -10.84
C ASP A 92 18.68 9.79 -9.78
N ASP A 93 19.02 11.00 -10.20
CA ASP A 93 19.06 12.21 -9.35
C ASP A 93 17.73 12.48 -8.60
N ARG A 94 16.64 11.87 -9.02
CA ARG A 94 15.32 11.94 -8.36
C ARG A 94 15.32 11.42 -6.91
N PHE A 95 16.28 10.58 -6.54
CA PHE A 95 16.37 9.97 -5.21
C PHE A 95 17.51 10.53 -4.35
N LYS A 96 18.22 11.56 -4.84
CA LYS A 96 19.17 12.29 -4.02
C LYS A 96 18.40 13.17 -3.04
N THR A 97 18.32 12.75 -1.80
CA THR A 97 17.88 13.63 -0.70
C THR A 97 19.04 14.56 -0.35
N GLU A 98 18.78 15.87 -0.43
CA GLU A 98 19.70 16.90 0.11
C GLU A 98 19.90 16.73 1.62
#